data_2912c74aaec50f319ad1ca2cbaed1470
#
_entry.id   2912c74aaec50f319ad1ca2cbaed1470
#
_cell.length_a   1.000
_cell.length_b   1.000
_cell.length_c   1.000
_cell.angle_alpha   90.00
_cell.angle_beta   90.00
_cell.angle_gamma   90.00
#
_symmetry.space_group_name_H-M   'P 1'
#
loop_
_entity.id
_entity.type
_entity.pdbx_description
1 polymer ?
#
loop_
_entity_poly.entity_id
_entity_poly.type
_entity_poly.pdbx_seq_one_letter_code
_entity_poly.pdbx_strand_id
1 'polypeptide(L)'
;MRRGLALESLIHGAGHENGIRAGTENTPYIVGLGQAAHLAANGLDESAVGMARLRDRLEKQLCEAIPGLKVNGGSVDRLPNTLSVSFPKVAARDILARLPELCASTGSACHSTGQVESATLAAMGKGIDHVAGTIRLSCGWYTSQDEVDRVAGLLIDAWENLSG
;
A
#
# COMPACT_ATOMS: atom_id res chain seq x y z
N MET A 1 25.17 6.21 -1.47
CA MET A 1 25.63 7.15 -0.42
C MET A 1 26.45 8.26 -1.06
N ARG A 2 26.33 9.52 -0.62
CA ARG A 2 27.21 10.60 -1.11
C ARG A 2 28.65 10.34 -0.66
N ARG A 3 29.64 10.50 -1.56
CA ARG A 3 31.04 10.38 -1.21
C ARG A 3 31.39 11.42 -0.15
N GLY A 4 32.21 11.03 0.84
CA GLY A 4 32.66 11.91 1.92
C GLY A 4 31.73 11.99 3.14
N LEU A 5 30.62 11.25 3.16
CA LEU A 5 29.81 11.13 4.37
C LEU A 5 30.48 10.11 5.30
N ALA A 6 30.85 10.55 6.50
CA ALA A 6 31.33 9.66 7.54
C ALA A 6 30.12 9.02 8.24
N LEU A 7 30.07 7.69 8.25
CA LEU A 7 29.09 6.91 9.00
C LEU A 7 29.80 6.17 10.11
N GLU A 8 29.21 6.19 11.28
CA GLU A 8 29.65 5.36 12.39
C GLU A 8 29.15 3.92 12.19
N SER A 9 30.04 2.94 12.41
CA SER A 9 29.69 1.54 12.27
C SER A 9 28.70 1.11 13.32
N LEU A 10 27.61 0.49 12.91
CA LEU A 10 26.62 -0.09 13.83
C LEU A 10 27.02 -1.50 14.27
N ILE A 11 27.76 -2.24 13.43
CA ILE A 11 28.25 -3.60 13.71
C ILE A 11 29.76 -3.57 13.69
N HIS A 12 30.37 -3.72 14.85
CA HIS A 12 31.81 -3.66 15.04
C HIS A 12 32.48 -5.01 14.82
N GLY A 13 33.72 -5.01 14.33
CA GLY A 13 34.53 -6.21 14.08
C GLY A 13 35.56 -6.02 12.97
N ALA A 14 35.68 -6.98 12.07
CA ALA A 14 36.61 -6.90 10.95
C ALA A 14 36.21 -5.80 9.96
N GLY A 15 37.23 -5.27 9.23
CA GLY A 15 37.10 -4.07 8.40
C GLY A 15 36.39 -4.23 7.04
N HIS A 16 35.40 -5.14 6.94
CA HIS A 16 34.57 -5.28 5.73
C HIS A 16 33.80 -4.00 5.43
N GLU A 17 33.37 -3.82 4.19
CA GLU A 17 32.65 -2.64 3.71
C GLU A 17 33.35 -1.32 4.10
N ASN A 18 34.67 -1.26 3.93
CA ASN A 18 35.49 -0.11 4.32
C ASN A 18 35.40 0.25 5.82
N GLY A 19 35.18 -0.73 6.69
CA GLY A 19 35.06 -0.56 8.13
C GLY A 19 33.67 -0.13 8.61
N ILE A 20 32.69 0.02 7.72
CA ILE A 20 31.35 0.48 8.07
C ILE A 20 30.46 -0.66 8.58
N ARG A 21 30.70 -1.88 8.14
CA ARG A 21 29.91 -3.06 8.55
C ARG A 21 30.82 -4.28 8.63
N ALA A 22 30.98 -4.82 9.81
CA ALA A 22 31.73 -6.05 10.03
C ALA A 22 30.96 -7.30 9.61
N GLY A 23 31.68 -8.37 9.31
CA GLY A 23 31.16 -9.68 8.91
C GLY A 23 31.26 -9.90 7.39
N THR A 24 31.45 -11.17 7.01
CA THR A 24 31.55 -11.58 5.61
C THR A 24 30.31 -11.16 4.81
N GLU A 25 30.51 -10.74 3.58
CA GLU A 25 29.44 -10.35 2.66
C GLU A 25 28.52 -11.55 2.37
N ASN A 26 27.23 -11.31 2.40
CA ASN A 26 26.24 -12.32 2.09
C ASN A 26 26.06 -12.46 0.57
N THR A 27 27.06 -13.03 -0.09
CA THR A 27 27.11 -13.16 -1.54
C THR A 27 25.87 -13.81 -2.15
N PRO A 28 25.28 -14.90 -1.59
CA PRO A 28 24.06 -15.48 -2.15
C PRO A 28 22.88 -14.48 -2.19
N TYR A 29 22.69 -13.69 -1.13
CA TYR A 29 21.62 -12.69 -1.10
C TYR A 29 21.91 -11.49 -2.00
N ILE A 30 23.18 -11.11 -2.15
CA ILE A 30 23.58 -10.05 -3.09
C ILE A 30 23.27 -10.47 -4.53
N VAL A 31 23.57 -11.70 -4.90
CA VAL A 31 23.22 -12.26 -6.22
C VAL A 31 21.71 -12.33 -6.40
N GLY A 32 20.98 -12.79 -5.39
CA GLY A 32 19.50 -12.83 -5.40
C GLY A 32 18.90 -11.44 -5.56
N LEU A 33 19.40 -10.43 -4.86
CA LEU A 33 18.98 -9.04 -5.00
C LEU A 33 19.24 -8.51 -6.42
N GLY A 34 20.43 -8.80 -6.97
CA GLY A 34 20.78 -8.44 -8.34
C GLY A 34 19.82 -9.03 -9.37
N GLN A 35 19.48 -10.32 -9.21
CA GLN A 35 18.50 -10.98 -10.09
C GLN A 35 17.10 -10.40 -9.93
N ALA A 36 16.66 -10.14 -8.71
CA ALA A 36 15.35 -9.51 -8.46
C ALA A 36 15.26 -8.11 -9.08
N ALA A 37 16.33 -7.31 -8.96
CA ALA A 37 16.41 -5.99 -9.58
C ALA A 37 16.35 -6.07 -11.12
N HIS A 38 17.05 -7.06 -11.71
CA HIS A 38 17.02 -7.29 -13.14
C HIS A 38 15.61 -7.67 -13.65
N LEU A 39 14.92 -8.57 -12.95
CA LEU A 39 13.54 -8.95 -13.29
C LEU A 39 12.59 -7.76 -13.15
N ALA A 40 12.71 -6.99 -12.08
CA ALA A 40 11.89 -5.81 -11.87
C ALA A 40 12.11 -4.75 -12.99
N ALA A 41 13.36 -4.48 -13.36
CA ALA A 41 13.69 -3.52 -14.40
C ALA A 41 13.10 -3.92 -15.77
N ASN A 42 13.15 -5.21 -16.11
CA ASN A 42 12.66 -5.71 -17.40
C ASN A 42 11.12 -5.81 -17.49
N GLY A 43 10.43 -5.95 -16.34
CA GLY A 43 8.98 -6.12 -16.30
C GLY A 43 8.22 -4.88 -15.81
N LEU A 44 8.92 -3.77 -15.53
CA LEU A 44 8.34 -2.62 -14.84
C LEU A 44 7.15 -2.00 -15.59
N ASP A 45 7.33 -1.71 -16.87
CA ASP A 45 6.31 -1.01 -17.68
C ASP A 45 5.06 -1.88 -17.89
N GLU A 46 5.26 -3.15 -18.23
CA GLU A 46 4.14 -4.09 -18.42
C GLU A 46 3.37 -4.31 -17.12
N SER A 47 4.08 -4.49 -16.03
CA SER A 47 3.49 -4.66 -14.70
C SER A 47 2.74 -3.42 -14.24
N ALA A 48 3.28 -2.23 -14.51
CA ALA A 48 2.63 -0.97 -14.17
C ALA A 48 1.29 -0.83 -14.90
N VAL A 49 1.26 -1.13 -16.19
CA VAL A 49 0.02 -1.10 -16.99
C VAL A 49 -0.99 -2.13 -16.50
N GLY A 50 -0.56 -3.36 -16.21
CA GLY A 50 -1.42 -4.42 -15.68
C GLY A 50 -2.03 -4.05 -14.34
N MET A 51 -1.21 -3.62 -13.39
CA MET A 51 -1.66 -3.20 -12.07
C MET A 51 -2.57 -1.97 -12.11
N ALA A 52 -2.29 -1.01 -12.99
CA ALA A 52 -3.16 0.15 -13.17
C ALA A 52 -4.57 -0.25 -13.63
N ARG A 53 -4.69 -1.18 -14.58
CA ARG A 53 -5.99 -1.70 -15.01
C ARG A 53 -6.78 -2.34 -13.87
N LEU A 54 -6.12 -3.14 -13.05
CA LEU A 54 -6.74 -3.81 -11.90
C LEU A 54 -7.20 -2.78 -10.86
N ARG A 55 -6.35 -1.82 -10.52
CA ARG A 55 -6.68 -0.70 -9.63
C ARG A 55 -7.87 0.11 -10.16
N ASP A 56 -7.86 0.50 -11.42
CA ASP A 56 -8.91 1.32 -12.03
C ASP A 56 -10.24 0.55 -12.12
N ARG A 57 -10.17 -0.77 -12.36
CA ARG A 57 -11.35 -1.65 -12.31
C ARG A 57 -11.98 -1.67 -10.92
N LEU A 58 -11.16 -1.85 -9.88
CA LEU A 58 -11.62 -1.83 -8.48
C LEU A 58 -12.24 -0.48 -8.12
N GLU A 59 -11.53 0.61 -8.45
CA GLU A 59 -12.01 1.97 -8.23
C GLU A 59 -13.37 2.21 -8.88
N LYS A 60 -13.52 1.81 -10.14
CA LYS A 60 -14.76 1.97 -10.88
C LYS A 60 -15.92 1.23 -10.21
N GLN A 61 -15.74 -0.04 -9.88
CA GLN A 61 -16.80 -0.86 -9.25
C GLN A 61 -17.24 -0.27 -7.89
N LEU A 62 -16.28 0.14 -7.08
CA LEU A 62 -16.58 0.76 -5.78
C LEU A 62 -17.28 2.12 -5.92
N CYS A 63 -16.85 2.96 -6.87
CA CYS A 63 -17.47 4.27 -7.11
C CYS A 63 -18.90 4.15 -7.67
N GLU A 64 -19.16 3.14 -8.49
CA GLU A 64 -20.49 2.90 -9.07
C GLU A 64 -21.49 2.36 -8.03
N ALA A 65 -21.02 1.52 -7.10
CA ALA A 65 -21.87 0.86 -6.12
C ALA A 65 -22.05 1.66 -4.82
N ILE A 66 -21.10 2.49 -4.43
CA ILE A 66 -21.10 3.17 -3.13
C ILE A 66 -21.28 4.69 -3.31
N PRO A 67 -22.51 5.21 -3.12
CA PRO A 67 -22.76 6.65 -3.21
C PRO A 67 -21.97 7.43 -2.15
N GLY A 68 -21.16 8.39 -2.61
CA GLY A 68 -20.37 9.23 -1.73
C GLY A 68 -18.97 8.68 -1.38
N LEU A 69 -18.58 7.52 -1.94
CA LEU A 69 -17.19 7.07 -1.88
C LEU A 69 -16.24 8.15 -2.40
N LYS A 70 -15.09 8.33 -1.75
CA LYS A 70 -14.08 9.31 -2.16
C LYS A 70 -12.76 8.62 -2.47
N VAL A 71 -12.20 8.94 -3.64
CA VAL A 71 -10.87 8.46 -4.04
C VAL A 71 -9.82 9.49 -3.61
N ASN A 72 -8.85 9.07 -2.84
CA ASN A 72 -7.74 9.92 -2.41
C ASN A 72 -6.68 10.01 -3.51
N GLY A 73 -6.35 11.23 -3.92
CA GLY A 73 -5.39 11.47 -5.00
C GLY A 73 -5.88 11.10 -6.40
N GLY A 74 -7.20 10.96 -6.61
CA GLY A 74 -7.77 10.57 -7.92
C GLY A 74 -7.50 11.55 -9.06
N SER A 75 -7.19 12.80 -8.76
CA SER A 75 -6.93 13.88 -9.75
C SER A 75 -5.45 14.11 -10.08
N VAL A 76 -4.56 13.33 -9.51
CA VAL A 76 -3.10 13.45 -9.72
C VAL A 76 -2.48 12.11 -10.08
N ASP A 77 -1.24 12.13 -10.57
CA ASP A 77 -0.49 10.91 -10.84
C ASP A 77 -0.32 10.07 -9.58
N ARG A 78 -0.64 8.79 -9.68
CA ARG A 78 -0.62 7.83 -8.59
C ARG A 78 0.25 6.62 -8.94
N LEU A 79 0.68 5.91 -7.90
CA LEU A 79 1.27 4.59 -8.11
C LEU A 79 0.27 3.69 -8.87
N PRO A 80 0.74 2.90 -9.84
CA PRO A 80 -0.14 2.09 -10.68
C PRO A 80 -0.92 1.03 -9.89
N ASN A 81 -0.37 0.58 -8.78
CA ASN A 81 -0.90 -0.54 -8.00
C ASN A 81 -1.69 -0.13 -6.75
N THR A 82 -1.81 1.16 -6.43
CA THR A 82 -2.34 1.57 -5.13
C THR A 82 -3.63 2.37 -5.28
N LEU A 83 -4.67 1.95 -4.59
CA LEU A 83 -5.95 2.63 -4.45
C LEU A 83 -6.17 3.02 -2.98
N SER A 84 -6.45 4.28 -2.73
CA SER A 84 -6.88 4.78 -1.42
C SER A 84 -8.28 5.35 -1.54
N VAL A 85 -9.24 4.74 -0.84
CA VAL A 85 -10.65 5.14 -0.88
C VAL A 85 -11.19 5.35 0.52
N SER A 86 -12.07 6.34 0.66
CA SER A 86 -12.75 6.64 1.92
C SER A 86 -14.23 6.28 1.78
N PHE A 87 -14.67 5.33 2.58
CA PHE A 87 -16.05 4.88 2.66
C PHE A 87 -16.86 5.87 3.49
N PRO A 88 -18.05 6.29 3.01
CA PRO A 88 -18.89 7.21 3.76
C PRO A 88 -19.58 6.51 4.94
N LYS A 89 -19.76 7.22 6.05
CA LYS A 89 -20.55 6.84 7.24
C LYS A 89 -20.05 5.62 8.03
N VAL A 90 -18.98 4.96 7.63
CA VAL A 90 -18.46 3.76 8.30
C VAL A 90 -16.97 3.90 8.58
N ALA A 91 -16.49 3.30 9.65
CA ALA A 91 -15.07 3.24 9.92
C ALA A 91 -14.43 2.08 9.14
N ALA A 92 -13.30 2.35 8.51
CA ALA A 92 -12.54 1.36 7.72
C ALA A 92 -12.17 0.10 8.52
N ARG A 93 -11.87 0.25 9.82
CA ARG A 93 -11.59 -0.87 10.72
C ARG A 93 -12.79 -1.83 10.84
N ASP A 94 -14.01 -1.31 10.83
CA ASP A 94 -15.21 -2.11 11.00
C ASP A 94 -15.53 -2.89 9.72
N ILE A 95 -15.24 -2.29 8.54
CA ILE A 95 -15.27 -3.00 7.25
C ILE A 95 -14.25 -4.13 7.25
N LEU A 96 -12.98 -3.86 7.57
CA LEU A 96 -11.91 -4.86 7.54
C LEU A 96 -12.08 -5.96 8.59
N ALA A 97 -12.71 -5.66 9.73
CA ALA A 97 -13.04 -6.66 10.74
C ALA A 97 -14.02 -7.73 10.23
N ARG A 98 -14.82 -7.42 9.22
CA ARG A 98 -15.75 -8.36 8.56
C ARG A 98 -15.11 -9.17 7.42
N LEU A 99 -13.91 -8.78 7.01
CA LEU A 99 -13.20 -9.34 5.85
C LEU A 99 -11.81 -9.85 6.25
N PRO A 100 -11.73 -10.88 7.11
CA PRO A 100 -10.44 -11.38 7.61
C PRO A 100 -9.54 -11.98 6.50
N GLU A 101 -10.12 -12.34 5.36
CA GLU A 101 -9.39 -12.82 4.19
C GLU A 101 -8.78 -11.69 3.34
N LEU A 102 -9.16 -10.43 3.57
CA LEU A 102 -8.67 -9.29 2.80
C LEU A 102 -7.44 -8.66 3.47
N CYS A 103 -6.30 -8.76 2.81
CA CYS A 103 -5.08 -8.06 3.21
C CYS A 103 -5.12 -6.61 2.72
N ALA A 104 -5.61 -5.71 3.57
CA ALA A 104 -5.68 -4.27 3.29
C ALA A 104 -5.26 -3.45 4.53
N SER A 105 -5.15 -2.14 4.38
CA SER A 105 -4.68 -1.26 5.46
C SER A 105 -5.59 -0.06 5.65
N THR A 106 -5.86 0.30 6.90
CA THR A 106 -6.59 1.54 7.27
C THR A 106 -5.71 2.81 7.25
N GLY A 107 -4.52 2.77 6.65
CA GLY A 107 -3.58 3.90 6.62
C GLY A 107 -2.28 3.61 7.37
N SER A 108 -1.86 4.44 8.32
CA SER A 108 -0.59 4.24 9.01
C SER A 108 -0.70 3.16 10.12
N ALA A 109 0.04 2.07 9.97
CA ALA A 109 0.14 0.98 10.95
C ALA A 109 0.92 1.35 12.23
N CYS A 110 1.45 2.56 12.35
CA CYS A 110 2.46 2.92 13.34
C CYS A 110 1.93 3.66 14.58
N HIS A 111 0.63 3.74 14.81
CA HIS A 111 0.10 4.44 15.98
C HIS A 111 -0.58 3.47 16.96
N SER A 112 0.20 3.01 17.93
CA SER A 112 -0.25 2.21 19.08
C SER A 112 -1.13 2.99 20.10
N THR A 113 -1.47 4.24 19.82
CA THR A 113 -2.16 5.16 20.75
C THR A 113 -3.55 5.59 20.29
N GLY A 114 -4.35 4.68 19.77
CA GLY A 114 -5.82 4.83 19.73
C GLY A 114 -6.44 5.93 18.84
N GLN A 115 -5.71 6.90 18.34
CA GLN A 115 -6.19 7.90 17.39
C GLN A 115 -5.55 7.68 16.01
N VAL A 116 -6.36 7.22 15.08
CA VAL A 116 -5.94 6.89 13.70
C VAL A 116 -6.03 8.15 12.85
N GLU A 117 -5.15 9.09 13.06
CA GLU A 117 -4.95 10.16 12.07
C GLU A 117 -3.82 9.76 11.12
N SER A 118 -4.16 9.48 9.87
CA SER A 118 -3.15 9.41 8.82
C SER A 118 -2.56 10.78 8.61
N ALA A 119 -1.32 11.01 9.04
CA ALA A 119 -0.63 12.27 8.85
C ALA A 119 -0.61 12.69 7.37
N THR A 120 -0.57 11.73 6.45
CA THR A 120 -0.64 11.96 5.00
C THR A 120 -2.00 12.54 4.61
N LEU A 121 -3.10 11.93 5.04
CA LEU A 121 -4.44 12.42 4.70
C LEU A 121 -4.75 13.74 5.39
N ALA A 122 -4.28 13.93 6.62
CA ALA A 122 -4.38 15.20 7.32
C ALA A 122 -3.63 16.33 6.57
N ALA A 123 -2.41 16.05 6.10
CA ALA A 123 -1.65 16.99 5.27
C ALA A 123 -2.33 17.29 3.91
N MET A 124 -3.16 16.37 3.42
CA MET A 124 -4.02 16.59 2.23
C MET A 124 -5.32 17.34 2.57
N GLY A 125 -5.48 17.83 3.80
CA GLY A 125 -6.67 18.58 4.24
C GLY A 125 -7.93 17.73 4.41
N LYS A 126 -7.79 16.41 4.66
CA LYS A 126 -8.93 15.51 4.85
C LYS A 126 -9.40 15.54 6.31
N GLY A 127 -10.70 15.67 6.52
CA GLY A 127 -11.31 15.67 7.86
C GLY A 127 -11.29 14.29 8.52
N ILE A 128 -11.54 14.24 9.82
CA ILE A 128 -11.46 13.04 10.66
C ILE A 128 -12.34 11.91 10.15
N ASP A 129 -13.59 12.19 9.80
CA ASP A 129 -14.53 11.18 9.29
C ASP A 129 -14.04 10.55 7.96
N HIS A 130 -13.45 11.39 7.08
CA HIS A 130 -12.88 10.94 5.83
C HIS A 130 -11.69 10.00 6.09
N VAL A 131 -10.82 10.35 7.03
CA VAL A 131 -9.65 9.55 7.43
C VAL A 131 -10.10 8.23 8.07
N ALA A 132 -11.09 8.27 8.96
CA ALA A 132 -11.61 7.09 9.65
C ALA A 132 -12.20 6.04 8.69
N GLY A 133 -12.84 6.47 7.60
CA GLY A 133 -13.39 5.61 6.56
C GLY A 133 -12.37 5.15 5.50
N THR A 134 -11.10 5.52 5.60
CA THR A 134 -10.13 5.27 4.53
C THR A 134 -9.50 3.89 4.60
N ILE A 135 -9.56 3.15 3.47
CA ILE A 135 -8.84 1.90 3.22
C ILE A 135 -7.85 2.12 2.08
N ARG A 136 -6.63 1.60 2.25
CA ARG A 136 -5.64 1.50 1.19
C ARG A 136 -5.56 0.06 0.71
N LEU A 137 -5.76 -0.12 -0.58
CA LEU A 137 -5.70 -1.38 -1.31
C LEU A 137 -4.51 -1.36 -2.26
N SER A 138 -3.81 -2.47 -2.39
CA SER A 138 -2.67 -2.58 -3.29
C SER A 138 -2.73 -3.89 -4.07
N CYS A 139 -2.62 -3.78 -5.39
CA CYS A 139 -2.47 -4.93 -6.27
C CYS A 139 -0.99 -5.32 -6.36
N GLY A 140 -0.73 -6.61 -6.50
CA GLY A 140 0.61 -7.14 -6.71
C GLY A 140 0.75 -7.77 -8.10
N TRP A 141 1.95 -8.28 -8.38
CA TRP A 141 2.29 -8.94 -9.65
C TRP A 141 1.36 -10.12 -10.00
N TYR A 142 0.88 -10.83 -8.99
CA TYR A 142 0.05 -12.03 -9.16
C TYR A 142 -1.44 -11.76 -8.93
N THR A 143 -1.84 -10.52 -8.66
CA THR A 143 -3.25 -10.19 -8.47
C THR A 143 -4.02 -10.40 -9.77
N SER A 144 -5.07 -11.19 -9.72
CA SER A 144 -5.94 -11.49 -10.85
C SER A 144 -7.15 -10.55 -10.91
N GLN A 145 -7.80 -10.52 -12.06
CA GLN A 145 -9.06 -9.77 -12.24
C GLN A 145 -10.18 -10.34 -11.38
N ASP A 146 -10.26 -11.67 -11.24
CA ASP A 146 -11.28 -12.35 -10.44
C ASP A 146 -11.14 -12.02 -8.95
N GLU A 147 -9.91 -11.90 -8.45
CA GLU A 147 -9.65 -11.45 -7.08
C GLU A 147 -10.11 -10.00 -6.87
N VAL A 148 -9.86 -9.13 -7.83
CA VAL A 148 -10.31 -7.73 -7.79
C VAL A 148 -11.83 -7.65 -7.77
N ASP A 149 -12.53 -8.41 -8.62
CA ASP A 149 -13.99 -8.44 -8.69
C ASP A 149 -14.58 -9.00 -7.38
N ARG A 150 -13.98 -10.05 -6.84
CA ARG A 150 -14.38 -10.61 -5.54
C ARG A 150 -14.18 -9.59 -4.42
N VAL A 151 -13.04 -8.91 -4.37
CA VAL A 151 -12.75 -7.90 -3.33
C VAL A 151 -13.71 -6.72 -3.44
N ALA A 152 -14.06 -6.29 -4.65
CA ALA A 152 -15.06 -5.25 -4.85
C ALA A 152 -16.41 -5.65 -4.24
N GLY A 153 -16.92 -6.85 -4.56
CA GLY A 153 -18.16 -7.37 -3.98
C GLY A 153 -18.13 -7.44 -2.45
N LEU A 154 -17.08 -8.01 -1.88
CA LEU A 154 -16.91 -8.12 -0.43
C LEU A 154 -16.92 -6.75 0.28
N LEU A 155 -16.23 -5.75 -0.29
CA LEU A 155 -16.19 -4.40 0.27
C LEU A 155 -17.54 -3.68 0.17
N ILE A 156 -18.27 -3.87 -0.93
CA ILE A 156 -19.63 -3.33 -1.13
C ILE A 156 -20.59 -3.93 -0.13
N ASP A 157 -20.65 -5.26 -0.03
CA ASP A 157 -21.52 -5.98 0.91
C ASP A 157 -21.22 -5.59 2.36
N ALA A 158 -19.95 -5.49 2.73
CA ALA A 158 -19.54 -5.08 4.08
C ALA A 158 -19.97 -3.64 4.40
N TRP A 159 -19.84 -2.73 3.43
CA TRP A 159 -20.27 -1.34 3.59
C TRP A 159 -21.80 -1.23 3.69
N GLU A 160 -22.57 -1.89 2.84
CA GLU A 160 -24.03 -1.89 2.87
C GLU A 160 -24.55 -2.37 4.22
N ASN A 161 -24.00 -3.46 4.75
CA ASN A 161 -24.37 -4.03 6.05
C ASN A 161 -24.00 -3.15 7.26
N LEU A 162 -23.09 -2.19 7.10
CA LEU A 162 -22.65 -1.29 8.17
C LEU A 162 -23.27 0.10 8.08
N SER A 163 -23.70 0.53 6.89
CA SER A 163 -24.21 1.87 6.62
C SER A 163 -25.73 1.99 6.72
N GLY A 164 -26.47 0.86 6.69
CA GLY A 164 -27.92 0.76 6.91
C GLY A 164 -28.25 0.70 8.35
#